data_0e89a00e0552a342f73b81f8043d32a4
#
_entry.id   0e89a00e0552a342f73b81f8043d32a4
#
_cell.length_a   1.000
_cell.length_b   1.000
_cell.length_c   1.000
_cell.angle_alpha   90.00
_cell.angle_beta   90.00
_cell.angle_gamma   90.00
#
_symmetry.space_group_name_H-M   'P 1'
#
loop_
_entity.id
_entity.type
_entity.pdbx_description
1 polymer ?
#
loop_
_entity_poly.entity_id
_entity_poly.type
_entity_poly.pdbx_seq_one_letter_code
_entity_poly.pdbx_strand_id
1 'polypeptide(L)'
;MFAHEHWQLTFIIGGLAPLLAVPLMLALLPESLAFERNASSSGRASTTTALFGEGRAGSTLALWLSYFFTLTVMYMLLNWLPSLLIGQGFSKPDAGMVQMLFNIGGALGSLLGGVLLDRCNPHKVVLCIYLGLLAALAGLGLSVGLMAMAAAGFAAGLFVMAAQLVLYALAPPLYPTTIRATGVGAAVAIGRLGSVSGPLAAGQILAAGAGTVGVLLAASPGLVVAALAVMRVLKRPADQGKTRRHPAANPVGD
;
A
#
# COMPACT_ATOMS: atom_id res chain seq x y z
N MET A 1 23.69 14.16 -24.99
CA MET A 1 24.32 13.36 -26.04
C MET A 1 24.83 11.99 -25.55
N PHE A 2 24.89 11.73 -24.24
CA PHE A 2 25.36 10.44 -23.66
C PHE A 2 24.27 9.39 -23.39
N ALA A 3 23.01 9.68 -23.63
CA ALA A 3 21.90 8.80 -23.24
C ALA A 3 21.51 7.74 -24.28
N HIS A 4 22.03 7.78 -25.51
CA HIS A 4 21.59 6.88 -26.57
C HIS A 4 22.44 5.61 -26.75
N GLU A 5 23.67 5.57 -26.24
CA GLU A 5 24.56 4.41 -26.49
C GLU A 5 24.64 3.41 -25.33
N HIS A 6 24.22 3.77 -24.11
CA HIS A 6 24.43 2.92 -22.93
C HIS A 6 23.16 2.66 -22.10
N TRP A 7 21.96 2.70 -22.70
CA TRP A 7 20.71 2.37 -21.99
C TRP A 7 20.75 0.98 -21.34
N GLN A 8 21.45 0.03 -21.96
CA GLN A 8 21.65 -1.32 -21.42
C GLN A 8 22.41 -1.32 -20.09
N LEU A 9 23.38 -0.42 -19.90
CA LEU A 9 24.14 -0.29 -18.65
C LEU A 9 23.23 0.09 -17.48
N THR A 10 22.20 0.90 -17.70
CA THR A 10 21.23 1.27 -16.66
C THR A 10 20.50 0.05 -16.13
N PHE A 11 20.11 -0.89 -17.00
CA PHE A 11 19.47 -2.14 -16.61
C PHE A 11 20.43 -3.10 -15.93
N ILE A 12 21.68 -3.19 -16.41
CA ILE A 12 22.72 -4.04 -15.80
C ILE A 12 23.05 -3.54 -14.39
N ILE A 13 23.30 -2.25 -14.21
CA ILE A 13 23.60 -1.65 -12.90
C ILE A 13 22.40 -1.80 -11.96
N GLY A 14 21.17 -1.49 -12.44
CA GLY A 14 19.95 -1.64 -11.68
C GLY A 14 19.65 -3.08 -11.26
N GLY A 15 20.00 -4.07 -12.09
CA GLY A 15 19.85 -5.49 -11.78
C GLY A 15 20.94 -6.06 -10.90
N LEU A 16 22.20 -5.57 -11.04
CA LEU A 16 23.34 -6.06 -10.25
C LEU A 16 23.26 -5.63 -8.78
N ALA A 17 22.76 -4.44 -8.51
CA ALA A 17 22.67 -3.90 -7.15
C ALA A 17 21.83 -4.81 -6.19
N PRO A 18 20.63 -5.28 -6.54
CA PRO A 18 19.88 -6.24 -5.73
C PRO A 18 20.59 -7.59 -5.59
N LEU A 19 21.27 -8.07 -6.64
CA LEU A 19 22.00 -9.34 -6.59
C LEU A 19 23.19 -9.28 -5.62
N LEU A 20 23.86 -8.14 -5.49
CA LEU A 20 24.93 -7.93 -4.51
C LEU A 20 24.35 -7.81 -3.07
N ALA A 21 23.15 -7.29 -2.92
CA ALA A 21 22.50 -7.17 -1.61
C ALA A 21 22.16 -8.54 -1.00
N VAL A 22 21.81 -9.54 -1.81
CA VAL A 22 21.43 -10.89 -1.33
C VAL A 22 22.52 -11.56 -0.50
N PRO A 23 23.77 -11.75 -0.99
CA PRO A 23 24.84 -12.36 -0.19
C PRO A 23 25.20 -11.51 1.04
N LEU A 24 25.14 -10.19 0.92
CA LEU A 24 25.37 -9.28 2.04
C LEU A 24 24.34 -9.47 3.14
N MET A 25 23.06 -9.58 2.77
CA MET A 25 21.99 -9.85 3.72
C MET A 25 22.14 -11.24 4.37
N LEU A 26 22.48 -12.25 3.61
CA LEU A 26 22.71 -13.61 4.15
C LEU A 26 23.90 -13.66 5.13
N ALA A 27 24.91 -12.81 4.91
CA ALA A 27 26.10 -12.77 5.78
C ALA A 27 25.89 -11.90 7.03
N LEU A 28 25.10 -10.84 6.96
CA LEU A 28 24.98 -9.83 8.02
C LEU A 28 23.70 -9.91 8.84
N LEU A 29 22.64 -10.57 8.34
CA LEU A 29 21.40 -10.73 9.09
C LEU A 29 21.44 -12.00 9.94
N PRO A 30 21.54 -11.87 11.28
CA PRO A 30 21.36 -13.01 12.16
C PRO A 30 19.91 -13.52 12.10
N GLU A 31 19.75 -14.83 12.18
CA GLU A 31 18.43 -15.46 12.29
C GLU A 31 17.67 -14.88 13.50
N SER A 32 16.38 -14.63 13.33
CA SER A 32 15.56 -14.08 14.42
C SER A 32 15.40 -15.11 15.54
N LEU A 33 15.95 -14.83 16.71
CA LEU A 33 15.80 -15.67 17.92
C LEU A 33 14.33 -15.97 18.29
N ALA A 34 13.42 -15.05 17.94
CA ALA A 34 11.98 -15.24 18.11
C ALA A 34 11.41 -16.29 17.14
N PHE A 35 11.96 -16.38 15.94
CA PHE A 35 11.58 -17.37 14.95
C PHE A 35 12.08 -18.77 15.36
N GLU A 36 13.34 -18.91 15.77
CA GLU A 36 13.92 -20.17 16.21
C GLU A 36 13.18 -20.77 17.41
N ARG A 37 12.87 -19.95 18.42
CA ARG A 37 12.12 -20.40 19.60
C ARG A 37 10.71 -20.89 19.29
N ASN A 38 10.05 -20.27 18.29
CA ASN A 38 8.68 -20.65 17.91
C ASN A 38 8.63 -21.73 16.83
N ALA A 39 9.67 -21.86 16.01
CA ALA A 39 9.75 -22.93 15.00
C ALA A 39 9.85 -24.33 15.62
N SER A 40 10.49 -24.44 16.79
CA SER A 40 10.64 -25.69 17.52
C SER A 40 9.36 -26.20 18.19
N SER A 41 8.38 -25.30 18.41
CA SER A 41 7.15 -25.64 19.16
C SER A 41 5.88 -25.73 18.29
N SER A 42 5.94 -25.28 17.03
CA SER A 42 4.75 -25.25 16.15
C SER A 42 4.92 -26.27 15.01
N GLY A 43 4.11 -27.34 15.06
CA GLY A 43 3.87 -28.15 13.87
C GLY A 43 3.46 -27.25 12.71
N ARG A 44 3.93 -27.53 11.48
CA ARG A 44 3.61 -26.77 10.26
C ARG A 44 2.09 -26.64 10.08
N ALA A 45 1.51 -25.56 10.61
CA ALA A 45 0.12 -25.23 10.31
C ALA A 45 -0.01 -25.02 8.80
N SER A 46 -1.02 -25.63 8.18
CA SER A 46 -1.33 -25.39 6.76
C SER A 46 -1.47 -23.87 6.53
N THR A 47 -0.91 -23.36 5.42
CA THR A 47 -0.98 -21.95 5.03
C THR A 47 -2.42 -21.43 5.03
N THR A 48 -3.37 -22.26 4.61
CA THR A 48 -4.81 -21.91 4.62
C THR A 48 -5.34 -21.75 6.04
N THR A 49 -5.01 -22.63 6.96
CA THR A 49 -5.40 -22.53 8.37
C THR A 49 -4.74 -21.32 9.03
N ALA A 50 -3.50 -21.00 8.64
CA ALA A 50 -2.78 -19.83 9.10
C ALA A 50 -3.47 -18.50 8.71
N LEU A 51 -3.93 -18.39 7.46
CA LEU A 51 -4.55 -17.19 6.91
C LEU A 51 -6.01 -17.03 7.31
N PHE A 52 -6.76 -18.11 7.35
CA PHE A 52 -8.22 -18.07 7.52
C PHE A 52 -8.72 -18.69 8.84
N GLY A 53 -7.85 -19.36 9.59
CA GLY A 53 -8.18 -19.97 10.88
C GLY A 53 -8.49 -18.92 11.97
N GLU A 54 -9.03 -19.41 13.10
CA GLU A 54 -9.32 -18.62 14.32
C GLU A 54 -10.19 -17.36 14.05
N GLY A 55 -11.08 -17.45 13.05
CA GLY A 55 -11.97 -16.36 12.69
C GLY A 55 -11.27 -15.18 11.98
N ARG A 56 -10.00 -15.29 11.57
CA ARG A 56 -9.24 -14.24 10.87
C ARG A 56 -9.68 -14.01 9.42
N ALA A 57 -10.43 -14.92 8.81
CA ALA A 57 -10.85 -14.85 7.41
C ALA A 57 -11.40 -13.48 6.99
N GLY A 58 -12.31 -12.92 7.78
CA GLY A 58 -12.90 -11.61 7.47
C GLY A 58 -11.90 -10.46 7.47
N SER A 59 -10.90 -10.46 8.38
CA SER A 59 -9.86 -9.43 8.43
C SER A 59 -8.83 -9.63 7.33
N THR A 60 -8.47 -10.86 7.02
CA THR A 60 -7.56 -11.20 5.91
C THR A 60 -8.15 -10.77 4.57
N LEU A 61 -9.42 -11.10 4.30
CA LEU A 61 -10.09 -10.68 3.06
C LEU A 61 -10.26 -9.16 2.99
N ALA A 62 -10.61 -8.50 4.09
CA ALA A 62 -10.69 -7.05 4.14
C ALA A 62 -9.33 -6.40 3.86
N LEU A 63 -8.24 -6.92 4.44
CA LEU A 63 -6.89 -6.47 4.16
C LEU A 63 -6.54 -6.65 2.68
N TRP A 64 -6.82 -7.81 2.10
CA TRP A 64 -6.56 -8.11 0.69
C TRP A 64 -7.31 -7.17 -0.26
N LEU A 65 -8.61 -6.91 0.00
CA LEU A 65 -9.40 -5.95 -0.76
C LEU A 65 -8.81 -4.54 -0.68
N SER A 66 -8.37 -4.14 0.51
CA SER A 66 -7.76 -2.82 0.70
C SER A 66 -6.44 -2.69 -0.07
N TYR A 67 -5.57 -3.70 0.00
CA TYR A 67 -4.33 -3.73 -0.78
C TYR A 67 -4.61 -3.69 -2.28
N PHE A 68 -5.53 -4.54 -2.75
CA PHE A 68 -5.87 -4.63 -4.16
C PHE A 68 -6.31 -3.28 -4.71
N PHE A 69 -7.35 -2.67 -4.14
CA PHE A 69 -7.91 -1.43 -4.68
C PHE A 69 -7.01 -0.22 -4.46
N THR A 70 -6.31 -0.13 -3.31
CA THR A 70 -5.38 0.99 -3.08
C THR A 70 -4.22 0.94 -4.07
N LEU A 71 -3.61 -0.23 -4.30
CA LEU A 71 -2.53 -0.37 -5.28
C LEU A 71 -3.02 -0.24 -6.71
N THR A 72 -4.25 -0.68 -7.02
CA THR A 72 -4.90 -0.43 -8.31
C THR A 72 -4.90 1.06 -8.65
N VAL A 73 -5.41 1.89 -7.73
CA VAL A 73 -5.49 3.34 -7.94
C VAL A 73 -4.11 3.99 -7.95
N MET A 74 -3.23 3.58 -7.05
CA MET A 74 -1.87 4.11 -6.98
C MET A 74 -1.11 3.89 -8.31
N TYR A 75 -1.09 2.66 -8.81
CA TYR A 75 -0.36 2.34 -10.04
C TYR A 75 -1.06 2.86 -11.30
N MET A 76 -2.38 2.99 -11.27
CA MET A 76 -3.13 3.69 -12.30
C MET A 76 -2.67 5.15 -12.40
N LEU A 77 -2.62 5.89 -11.28
CA LEU A 77 -2.15 7.28 -11.28
C LEU A 77 -0.67 7.38 -11.64
N LEU A 78 0.20 6.54 -11.09
CA LEU A 78 1.63 6.55 -11.40
C LEU A 78 1.91 6.40 -12.89
N ASN A 79 1.15 5.56 -13.60
CA ASN A 79 1.40 5.26 -15.01
C ASN A 79 0.64 6.17 -15.96
N TRP A 80 -0.57 6.60 -15.59
CA TRP A 80 -1.46 7.27 -16.53
C TRP A 80 -1.69 8.76 -16.24
N LEU A 81 -1.28 9.28 -15.07
CA LEU A 81 -1.56 10.67 -14.71
C LEU A 81 -1.15 11.68 -15.80
N PRO A 82 0.09 11.64 -16.37
CA PRO A 82 0.44 12.57 -17.43
C PRO A 82 -0.44 12.45 -18.67
N SER A 83 -0.76 11.22 -19.07
CA SER A 83 -1.60 10.96 -20.24
C SER A 83 -3.05 11.44 -20.04
N LEU A 84 -3.57 11.27 -18.81
CA LEU A 84 -4.89 11.74 -18.41
C LEU A 84 -4.97 13.27 -18.48
N LEU A 85 -3.92 13.98 -18.05
CA LEU A 85 -3.84 15.43 -18.08
C LEU A 85 -3.73 15.97 -19.52
N ILE A 86 -2.90 15.33 -20.34
CA ILE A 86 -2.80 15.65 -21.77
C ILE A 86 -4.15 15.44 -22.46
N GLY A 87 -4.87 14.37 -22.12
CA GLY A 87 -6.23 14.10 -22.60
C GLY A 87 -7.27 15.15 -22.20
N GLN A 88 -7.01 15.93 -21.13
CA GLN A 88 -7.81 17.09 -20.70
C GLN A 88 -7.37 18.41 -21.36
N GLY A 89 -6.36 18.40 -22.23
CA GLY A 89 -5.88 19.58 -22.95
C GLY A 89 -4.70 20.28 -22.29
N PHE A 90 -4.10 19.75 -21.21
CA PHE A 90 -2.88 20.30 -20.64
C PHE A 90 -1.67 20.02 -21.53
N SER A 91 -0.70 20.94 -21.52
CA SER A 91 0.55 20.74 -22.26
C SER A 91 1.41 19.63 -21.63
N LYS A 92 2.32 19.04 -22.41
CA LYS A 92 3.27 18.01 -21.87
C LYS A 92 4.12 18.54 -20.71
N PRO A 93 4.67 19.80 -20.73
CA PRO A 93 5.37 20.35 -19.58
C PRO A 93 4.50 20.47 -18.33
N ASP A 94 3.24 20.93 -18.47
CA ASP A 94 2.30 21.07 -17.36
C ASP A 94 1.97 19.71 -16.74
N ALA A 95 1.69 18.71 -17.58
CA ALA A 95 1.46 17.34 -17.13
C ALA A 95 2.68 16.76 -16.37
N GLY A 96 3.89 17.03 -16.87
CA GLY A 96 5.13 16.67 -16.19
C GLY A 96 5.32 17.35 -14.84
N MET A 97 4.97 18.64 -14.74
CA MET A 97 5.00 19.38 -13.48
C MET A 97 4.02 18.81 -12.45
N VAL A 98 2.80 18.49 -12.86
CA VAL A 98 1.79 17.87 -11.98
C VAL A 98 2.27 16.50 -11.53
N GLN A 99 2.89 15.70 -12.41
CA GLN A 99 3.47 14.40 -12.04
C GLN A 99 4.60 14.55 -11.03
N MET A 100 5.46 15.57 -11.17
CA MET A 100 6.50 15.88 -10.18
C MET A 100 5.89 16.23 -8.83
N LEU A 101 4.86 17.08 -8.80
CA LEU A 101 4.16 17.44 -7.57
C LEU A 101 3.45 16.24 -6.93
N PHE A 102 2.88 15.35 -7.73
CA PHE A 102 2.34 14.07 -7.26
C PHE A 102 3.42 13.24 -6.53
N ASN A 103 4.62 13.13 -7.08
CA ASN A 103 5.71 12.40 -6.44
C ASN A 103 6.20 13.07 -5.16
N ILE A 104 6.31 14.42 -5.13
CA ILE A 104 6.65 15.18 -3.93
C ILE A 104 5.58 15.00 -2.85
N GLY A 105 4.30 15.12 -3.24
CA GLY A 105 3.17 14.82 -2.35
C GLY A 105 3.24 13.41 -1.79
N GLY A 106 3.58 12.42 -2.63
CA GLY A 106 3.76 11.03 -2.22
C GLY A 106 4.86 10.82 -1.18
N ALA A 107 6.01 11.47 -1.37
CA ALA A 107 7.11 11.42 -0.40
C ALA A 107 6.69 12.00 0.95
N LEU A 108 6.04 13.17 0.95
CA LEU A 108 5.51 13.78 2.17
C LEU A 108 4.39 12.94 2.79
N GLY A 109 3.50 12.38 1.98
CA GLY A 109 2.39 11.53 2.42
C GLY A 109 2.88 10.26 3.13
N SER A 110 3.96 9.65 2.65
CA SER A 110 4.55 8.49 3.31
C SER A 110 5.12 8.83 4.69
N LEU A 111 5.80 9.97 4.83
CA LEU A 111 6.34 10.42 6.11
C LEU A 111 5.22 10.82 7.09
N LEU A 112 4.30 11.66 6.64
CA LEU A 112 3.18 12.14 7.46
C LEU A 112 2.23 11.00 7.86
N GLY A 113 1.96 10.06 6.95
CA GLY A 113 1.08 8.92 7.20
C GLY A 113 1.58 8.05 8.37
N GLY A 114 2.89 7.80 8.46
CA GLY A 114 3.50 7.08 9.57
C GLY A 114 3.36 7.85 10.89
N VAL A 115 3.77 9.12 10.92
CA VAL A 115 3.68 9.96 12.13
C VAL A 115 2.24 10.13 12.62
N LEU A 116 1.30 10.33 11.70
CA LEU A 116 -0.12 10.47 12.05
C LEU A 116 -0.71 9.17 12.61
N LEU A 117 -0.32 8.02 12.05
CA LEU A 117 -0.77 6.72 12.54
C LEU A 117 -0.29 6.43 13.97
N ASP A 118 0.94 6.87 14.29
CA ASP A 118 1.54 6.68 15.62
C ASP A 118 0.97 7.64 16.68
N ARG A 119 0.59 8.86 16.27
CA ARG A 119 0.19 9.93 17.22
C ARG A 119 -1.31 10.16 17.31
N CYS A 120 -2.07 9.76 16.32
CA CYS A 120 -3.50 10.04 16.21
C CYS A 120 -4.33 8.76 16.23
N ASN A 121 -5.65 8.92 16.38
CA ASN A 121 -6.57 7.78 16.32
C ASN A 121 -6.55 7.16 14.90
N PRO A 122 -6.17 5.87 14.76
CA PRO A 122 -6.02 5.22 13.46
C PRO A 122 -7.28 5.28 12.59
N HIS A 123 -8.49 5.22 13.19
CA HIS A 123 -9.75 5.31 12.44
C HIS A 123 -9.91 6.69 11.78
N LYS A 124 -9.58 7.78 12.51
CA LYS A 124 -9.66 9.13 11.95
C LYS A 124 -8.62 9.35 10.87
N VAL A 125 -7.41 8.84 11.06
CA VAL A 125 -6.31 8.93 10.09
C VAL A 125 -6.68 8.23 8.79
N VAL A 126 -7.15 6.98 8.86
CA VAL A 126 -7.59 6.22 7.68
C VAL A 126 -8.74 6.92 6.96
N LEU A 127 -9.74 7.38 7.71
CA LEU A 127 -10.88 8.09 7.12
C LEU A 127 -10.43 9.36 6.39
N CYS A 128 -9.57 10.17 7.02
CA CYS A 128 -9.01 11.38 6.42
C CYS A 128 -8.23 11.06 5.13
N ILE A 129 -7.39 10.02 5.15
CA ILE A 129 -6.57 9.63 4.00
C ILE A 129 -7.47 9.22 2.82
N TYR A 130 -8.44 8.34 3.03
CA TYR A 130 -9.29 7.86 1.92
C TYR A 130 -10.29 8.93 1.43
N LEU A 131 -10.84 9.76 2.32
CA LEU A 131 -11.67 10.91 1.90
C LEU A 131 -10.83 11.95 1.15
N GLY A 132 -9.63 12.24 1.63
CA GLY A 132 -8.70 13.13 0.95
C GLY A 132 -8.30 12.61 -0.43
N LEU A 133 -8.08 11.30 -0.57
CA LEU A 133 -7.78 10.68 -1.86
C LEU A 133 -8.98 10.76 -2.82
N LEU A 134 -10.20 10.50 -2.35
CA LEU A 134 -11.42 10.66 -3.17
C LEU A 134 -11.61 12.11 -3.60
N ALA A 135 -11.40 13.07 -2.69
CA ALA A 135 -11.45 14.50 -3.02
C ALA A 135 -10.38 14.91 -4.03
N ALA A 136 -9.16 14.35 -3.92
CA ALA A 136 -8.08 14.60 -4.86
C ALA A 136 -8.40 14.02 -6.26
N LEU A 137 -8.99 12.82 -6.35
CA LEU A 137 -9.46 12.26 -7.63
C LEU A 137 -10.57 13.13 -8.25
N ALA A 138 -11.53 13.60 -7.44
CA ALA A 138 -12.54 14.54 -7.92
C ALA A 138 -11.90 15.85 -8.41
N GLY A 139 -10.91 16.37 -7.69
CA GLY A 139 -10.12 17.52 -8.11
C GLY A 139 -9.43 17.30 -9.44
N LEU A 140 -8.76 16.18 -9.66
CA LEU A 140 -8.13 15.81 -10.93
C LEU A 140 -9.13 15.69 -12.10
N GLY A 141 -10.37 15.29 -11.82
CA GLY A 141 -11.42 15.17 -12.83
C GLY A 141 -12.15 16.47 -13.17
N LEU A 142 -12.24 17.41 -12.22
CA LEU A 142 -13.09 18.60 -12.31
C LEU A 142 -12.31 19.92 -12.45
N SER A 143 -10.99 19.91 -12.19
CA SER A 143 -10.19 21.14 -12.25
C SER A 143 -9.97 21.61 -13.69
N VAL A 144 -10.16 22.91 -13.91
CA VAL A 144 -10.02 23.54 -15.24
C VAL A 144 -8.69 24.29 -15.39
N GLY A 145 -8.04 24.64 -14.28
CA GLY A 145 -6.80 25.44 -14.28
C GLY A 145 -5.59 24.68 -13.78
N LEU A 146 -4.40 25.06 -14.27
CA LEU A 146 -3.13 24.40 -13.93
C LEU A 146 -2.86 24.39 -12.42
N MET A 147 -3.13 25.49 -11.70
CA MET A 147 -2.89 25.58 -10.26
C MET A 147 -3.77 24.60 -9.46
N ALA A 148 -5.06 24.52 -9.81
CA ALA A 148 -5.98 23.59 -9.17
C ALA A 148 -5.60 22.14 -9.50
N MET A 149 -5.19 21.86 -10.73
CA MET A 149 -4.72 20.55 -11.17
C MET A 149 -3.43 20.15 -10.45
N ALA A 150 -2.49 21.09 -10.26
CA ALA A 150 -1.25 20.89 -9.53
C ALA A 150 -1.52 20.56 -8.04
N ALA A 151 -2.44 21.30 -7.41
CA ALA A 151 -2.86 21.04 -6.05
C ALA A 151 -3.56 19.66 -5.91
N ALA A 152 -4.43 19.32 -6.85
CA ALA A 152 -5.10 18.00 -6.86
C ALA A 152 -4.10 16.85 -7.09
N GLY A 153 -3.13 17.04 -8.00
CA GLY A 153 -2.07 16.05 -8.23
C GLY A 153 -1.19 15.85 -7.00
N PHE A 154 -0.76 16.93 -6.35
CA PHE A 154 -0.01 16.85 -5.10
C PHE A 154 -0.80 16.12 -4.00
N ALA A 155 -2.08 16.48 -3.81
CA ALA A 155 -2.96 15.83 -2.83
C ALA A 155 -3.19 14.35 -3.15
N ALA A 156 -3.37 13.99 -4.42
CA ALA A 156 -3.52 12.60 -4.83
C ALA A 156 -2.28 11.77 -4.47
N GLY A 157 -1.08 12.30 -4.75
CA GLY A 157 0.19 11.68 -4.37
C GLY A 157 0.30 11.51 -2.85
N LEU A 158 0.04 12.58 -2.11
CA LEU A 158 0.11 12.60 -0.65
C LEU A 158 -0.80 11.53 -0.03
N PHE A 159 -2.05 11.50 -0.40
CA PHE A 159 -3.01 10.57 0.20
C PHE A 159 -2.85 9.14 -0.27
N VAL A 160 -2.50 8.89 -1.54
CA VAL A 160 -2.33 7.50 -2.03
C VAL A 160 -1.11 6.81 -1.42
N MET A 161 0.00 7.54 -1.26
CA MET A 161 1.19 6.99 -0.61
C MET A 161 1.00 6.84 0.90
N ALA A 162 0.30 7.77 1.54
CA ALA A 162 -0.10 7.60 2.95
C ALA A 162 -1.01 6.37 3.14
N ALA A 163 -1.99 6.15 2.24
CA ALA A 163 -2.85 4.97 2.28
C ALA A 163 -2.03 3.67 2.18
N GLN A 164 -1.08 3.61 1.25
CA GLN A 164 -0.21 2.45 1.08
C GLN A 164 0.61 2.18 2.35
N LEU A 165 1.24 3.21 2.92
CA LEU A 165 2.04 3.06 4.14
C LEU A 165 1.20 2.54 5.31
N VAL A 166 0.01 3.09 5.49
CA VAL A 166 -0.94 2.63 6.52
C VAL A 166 -1.26 1.14 6.35
N LEU A 167 -1.49 0.66 5.13
CA LEU A 167 -1.72 -0.76 4.87
C LEU A 167 -0.52 -1.62 5.29
N TYR A 168 0.71 -1.19 4.99
CA TYR A 168 1.92 -1.89 5.43
C TYR A 168 2.08 -1.90 6.95
N ALA A 169 1.69 -0.83 7.63
CA ALA A 169 1.73 -0.75 9.09
C ALA A 169 0.65 -1.61 9.76
N LEU A 170 -0.54 -1.73 9.16
CA LEU A 170 -1.66 -2.49 9.70
C LEU A 170 -1.61 -4.00 9.43
N ALA A 171 -0.84 -4.44 8.43
CA ALA A 171 -0.79 -5.86 8.07
C ALA A 171 -0.09 -6.75 9.12
N PRO A 172 1.11 -6.41 9.66
CA PRO A 172 1.83 -7.28 10.58
C PRO A 172 1.09 -7.57 11.90
N PRO A 173 0.41 -6.61 12.56
CA PRO A 173 -0.30 -6.87 13.81
C PRO A 173 -1.50 -7.82 13.70
N LEU A 174 -2.00 -8.06 12.48
CA LEU A 174 -3.14 -8.98 12.25
C LEU A 174 -2.77 -10.45 12.37
N TYR A 175 -1.48 -10.77 12.29
CA TYR A 175 -1.01 -12.14 12.25
C TYR A 175 -0.06 -12.44 13.42
N PRO A 176 -0.20 -13.62 14.05
CA PRO A 176 0.78 -14.12 15.01
C PRO A 176 2.19 -14.18 14.40
N THR A 177 3.21 -14.07 15.24
CA THR A 177 4.61 -14.02 14.81
C THR A 177 5.02 -15.20 13.92
N THR A 178 4.49 -16.38 14.18
CA THR A 178 4.79 -17.62 13.44
C THR A 178 4.32 -17.63 11.99
N ILE A 179 3.26 -16.89 11.67
CA ILE A 179 2.65 -16.86 10.33
C ILE A 179 2.63 -15.43 9.73
N ARG A 180 3.22 -14.45 10.43
CA ARG A 180 3.18 -13.04 10.04
C ARG A 180 3.76 -12.81 8.64
N ALA A 181 4.90 -13.40 8.35
CA ALA A 181 5.53 -13.28 7.03
C ALA A 181 4.62 -13.79 5.91
N THR A 182 3.96 -14.94 6.12
CA THR A 182 3.01 -15.52 5.17
C THR A 182 1.78 -14.64 5.00
N GLY A 183 1.21 -14.11 6.09
CA GLY A 183 0.03 -13.25 6.06
C GLY A 183 0.28 -11.92 5.35
N VAL A 184 1.37 -11.25 5.70
CA VAL A 184 1.77 -9.98 5.06
C VAL A 184 2.15 -10.22 3.59
N GLY A 185 2.93 -11.26 3.30
CA GLY A 185 3.32 -11.63 1.94
C GLY A 185 2.11 -11.90 1.03
N ALA A 186 1.11 -12.62 1.52
CA ALA A 186 -0.13 -12.85 0.78
C ALA A 186 -0.90 -11.55 0.48
N ALA A 187 -1.02 -10.66 1.47
CA ALA A 187 -1.67 -9.36 1.26
C ALA A 187 -0.93 -8.51 0.21
N VAL A 188 0.40 -8.46 0.28
CA VAL A 188 1.24 -7.77 -0.72
C VAL A 188 1.08 -8.40 -2.10
N ALA A 189 1.06 -9.73 -2.21
CA ALA A 189 0.87 -10.44 -3.48
C ALA A 189 -0.47 -10.08 -4.14
N ILE A 190 -1.56 -10.02 -3.37
CA ILE A 190 -2.88 -9.56 -3.86
C ILE A 190 -2.80 -8.09 -4.29
N GLY A 191 -2.10 -7.24 -3.54
CA GLY A 191 -1.86 -5.85 -3.94
C GLY A 191 -1.10 -5.75 -5.27
N ARG A 192 -0.14 -6.64 -5.55
CA ARG A 192 0.56 -6.68 -6.85
C ARG A 192 -0.37 -7.01 -8.01
N LEU A 193 -1.40 -7.85 -7.81
CA LEU A 193 -2.44 -8.03 -8.83
C LEU A 193 -3.19 -6.72 -9.10
N GLY A 194 -3.47 -5.93 -8.05
CA GLY A 194 -4.03 -4.58 -8.18
C GLY A 194 -3.13 -3.66 -9.01
N SER A 195 -1.81 -3.70 -8.78
CA SER A 195 -0.85 -2.87 -9.52
C SER A 195 -0.78 -3.17 -11.02
N VAL A 196 -1.12 -4.38 -11.42
CA VAL A 196 -1.22 -4.77 -12.84
C VAL A 196 -2.60 -4.41 -13.41
N SER A 197 -3.67 -4.69 -12.68
CA SER A 197 -5.03 -4.44 -13.14
C SER A 197 -5.37 -2.95 -13.30
N GLY A 198 -4.81 -2.08 -12.46
CA GLY A 198 -5.07 -0.64 -12.49
C GLY A 198 -4.72 0.01 -13.84
N PRO A 199 -3.45 -0.05 -14.28
CA PRO A 199 -3.06 0.48 -15.59
C PRO A 199 -3.79 -0.16 -16.77
N LEU A 200 -4.06 -1.47 -16.72
CA LEU A 200 -4.81 -2.17 -17.77
C LEU A 200 -6.25 -1.66 -17.86
N ALA A 201 -6.93 -1.53 -16.73
CA ALA A 201 -8.30 -1.01 -16.68
C ALA A 201 -8.37 0.42 -17.20
N ALA A 202 -7.43 1.30 -16.82
CA ALA A 202 -7.36 2.67 -17.30
C ALA A 202 -7.20 2.71 -18.82
N GLY A 203 -6.30 1.88 -19.38
CA GLY A 203 -6.10 1.78 -20.82
C GLY A 203 -7.37 1.36 -21.58
N GLN A 204 -8.10 0.36 -21.06
CA GLN A 204 -9.36 -0.11 -21.65
C GLN A 204 -10.46 0.97 -21.58
N ILE A 205 -10.60 1.67 -20.46
CA ILE A 205 -11.59 2.73 -20.27
C ILE A 205 -11.31 3.90 -21.24
N LEU A 206 -10.04 4.27 -21.41
CA LEU A 206 -9.64 5.29 -22.37
C LEU A 206 -9.88 4.85 -23.81
N ALA A 207 -9.57 3.61 -24.15
CA ALA A 207 -9.83 3.04 -25.48
C ALA A 207 -11.35 2.99 -25.80
N ALA A 208 -12.20 2.82 -24.78
CA ALA A 208 -13.66 2.90 -24.89
C ALA A 208 -14.19 4.34 -25.03
N GLY A 209 -13.32 5.37 -25.03
CA GLY A 209 -13.71 6.77 -25.21
C GLY A 209 -14.27 7.46 -23.96
N ALA A 210 -14.20 6.84 -22.78
CA ALA A 210 -14.75 7.42 -21.53
C ALA A 210 -13.91 8.60 -20.98
N GLY A 211 -12.74 8.86 -21.55
CA GLY A 211 -11.87 9.97 -21.18
C GLY A 211 -11.33 9.90 -19.75
N THR A 212 -10.67 10.98 -19.31
CA THR A 212 -10.04 11.06 -17.98
C THR A 212 -11.05 10.93 -16.85
N VAL A 213 -12.18 11.61 -16.97
CA VAL A 213 -13.24 11.59 -15.94
C VAL A 213 -13.78 10.18 -15.76
N GLY A 214 -13.96 9.41 -16.86
CA GLY A 214 -14.40 8.02 -16.81
C GLY A 214 -13.43 7.12 -16.04
N VAL A 215 -12.12 7.30 -16.25
CA VAL A 215 -11.08 6.54 -15.52
C VAL A 215 -11.13 6.85 -14.02
N LEU A 216 -11.20 8.14 -13.64
CA LEU A 216 -11.22 8.56 -12.23
C LEU A 216 -12.51 8.13 -11.52
N LEU A 217 -13.66 8.21 -12.20
CA LEU A 217 -14.93 7.72 -11.68
C LEU A 217 -14.92 6.20 -11.49
N ALA A 218 -14.36 5.44 -12.42
CA ALA A 218 -14.26 3.99 -12.30
C ALA A 218 -13.35 3.55 -11.14
N ALA A 219 -12.36 4.35 -10.77
CA ALA A 219 -11.48 4.10 -9.63
C ALA A 219 -12.15 4.36 -8.27
N SER A 220 -13.11 5.28 -8.22
CA SER A 220 -13.71 5.76 -6.96
C SER A 220 -14.43 4.67 -6.15
N PRO A 221 -15.26 3.77 -6.73
CA PRO A 221 -15.91 2.69 -5.98
C PRO A 221 -14.90 1.75 -5.31
N GLY A 222 -13.80 1.45 -6.00
CA GLY A 222 -12.71 0.63 -5.44
C GLY A 222 -12.09 1.25 -4.20
N LEU A 223 -11.90 2.58 -4.19
CA LEU A 223 -11.40 3.30 -3.01
C LEU A 223 -12.39 3.29 -1.85
N VAL A 224 -13.69 3.40 -2.13
CA VAL A 224 -14.72 3.28 -1.09
C VAL A 224 -14.69 1.88 -0.47
N VAL A 225 -14.59 0.85 -1.30
CA VAL A 225 -14.45 -0.54 -0.82
C VAL A 225 -13.17 -0.69 0.01
N ALA A 226 -12.04 -0.14 -0.44
CA ALA A 226 -10.78 -0.17 0.30
C ALA A 226 -10.91 0.53 1.66
N ALA A 227 -11.51 1.72 1.71
CA ALA A 227 -11.75 2.47 2.94
C ALA A 227 -12.58 1.68 3.96
N LEU A 228 -13.73 1.14 3.52
CA LEU A 228 -14.60 0.32 4.36
C LEU A 228 -13.89 -0.95 4.86
N ALA A 229 -13.10 -1.56 4.01
CA ALA A 229 -12.34 -2.75 4.34
C ALA A 229 -11.24 -2.46 5.39
N VAL A 230 -10.47 -1.37 5.25
CA VAL A 230 -9.48 -0.94 6.28
C VAL A 230 -10.18 -0.61 7.60
N MET A 231 -11.31 0.10 7.55
CA MET A 231 -12.08 0.43 8.75
C MET A 231 -12.57 -0.83 9.46
N ARG A 232 -12.92 -1.89 8.72
CA ARG A 232 -13.28 -3.20 9.29
C ARG A 232 -12.08 -3.88 9.95
N VAL A 233 -10.89 -3.78 9.34
CA VAL A 233 -9.64 -4.30 9.91
C VAL A 233 -9.34 -3.63 11.24
N LEU A 234 -9.47 -2.30 11.31
CA LEU A 234 -9.21 -1.53 12.52
C LEU A 234 -10.20 -1.79 13.68
N LYS A 235 -11.44 -2.20 13.38
CA LYS A 235 -12.44 -2.53 14.42
C LYS A 235 -12.11 -3.80 15.19
N ARG A 236 -11.25 -4.65 14.66
CA ARG A 236 -10.83 -5.86 15.35
C ARG A 236 -9.74 -5.48 16.35
N PRO A 237 -9.88 -5.79 17.66
CA PRO A 237 -8.78 -5.62 18.59
C PRO A 237 -7.59 -6.41 18.02
N ALA A 238 -6.43 -5.75 17.90
CA ALA A 238 -5.19 -6.47 17.69
C ALA A 238 -5.15 -7.56 18.77
N ASP A 239 -5.00 -8.81 18.38
CA ASP A 239 -4.78 -9.90 19.29
C ASP A 239 -3.37 -9.70 19.88
N GLN A 240 -3.29 -8.70 20.77
CA GLN A 240 -2.14 -8.53 21.63
C GLN A 240 -2.14 -9.80 22.45
N GLY A 241 -1.21 -10.70 22.07
CA GLY A 241 -0.97 -11.90 22.81
C GLY A 241 -1.09 -11.57 24.28
N LYS A 242 -2.21 -11.96 24.89
CA LYS A 242 -2.29 -12.12 26.31
C LYS A 242 -1.19 -13.13 26.61
N THR A 243 0.01 -12.60 26.84
CA THR A 243 0.97 -13.27 27.68
C THR A 243 0.16 -13.69 28.89
N ARG A 244 -0.22 -14.96 28.91
CA ARG A 244 -0.66 -15.62 30.13
C ARG A 244 0.40 -15.21 31.15
N ARG A 245 0.05 -14.27 32.03
CA ARG A 245 0.72 -14.13 33.29
C ARG A 245 0.58 -15.52 33.90
N HIS A 246 1.66 -16.29 33.85
CA HIS A 246 1.80 -17.41 34.76
C HIS A 246 1.41 -16.89 36.12
N PRO A 247 0.43 -17.45 36.79
CA PRO A 247 0.25 -17.17 38.19
C PRO A 247 1.60 -17.51 38.84
N ALA A 248 2.18 -16.52 39.49
CA ALA A 248 3.38 -16.70 40.27
C ALA A 248 3.15 -17.95 41.14
N ALA A 249 4.00 -18.96 40.94
CA ALA A 249 4.05 -20.10 41.85
C ALA A 249 4.26 -19.55 43.24
N ASN A 250 3.28 -19.79 44.10
CA ASN A 250 3.40 -19.52 45.53
C ASN A 250 4.68 -20.22 46.02
N PRO A 251 5.60 -19.53 46.71
CA PRO A 251 6.64 -20.22 47.43
C PRO A 251 5.94 -20.94 48.57
N VAL A 252 5.92 -22.26 48.51
CA VAL A 252 5.57 -23.14 49.61
C VAL A 252 6.56 -22.82 50.73
N GLY A 253 6.03 -22.33 51.82
CA GLY A 253 6.79 -22.19 53.07
C GLY A 253 7.15 -23.58 53.61
N ASP A 254 8.32 -23.64 54.15
CA ASP A 254 8.69 -24.30 55.42
C ASP A 254 9.94 -23.61 55.95
#